data_ca54463d59450aac274b8e9897c2ebb6
#
_entry.id   ca54463d59450aac274b8e9897c2ebb6
#
_cell.length_a   1.000
_cell.length_b   1.000
_cell.length_c   1.000
_cell.angle_alpha   90.00
_cell.angle_beta   90.00
_cell.angle_gamma   90.00
#
_symmetry.space_group_name_H-M   'P 1'
#
loop_
_entity.id
_entity.type
_entity.pdbx_description
1 polymer ?
#
loop_
_entity_poly.entity_id
_entity_poly.type
_entity_poly.pdbx_seq_one_letter_code
_entity_poly.pdbx_strand_id
1 'polypeptide(L)'
;MRTTLVCIAALIAGVCLSLNPEVAAQGSSTTGLSSAPRLAAIYDTILQARFADARTALASACPPAPGPACDALREVALWWEIQENEHSRALDGRLQTAATAAVASAERWTAQEPRNGEAWFYLAGAYAPVSQWRVLRGERLAAARDGKRIKDALERALELNPMLQDAWFGIGLYHYYADVAPAALKFLRFLLLLPGGDRAQGLQEMLRAREHGQLLRGEADYQLHWVYLWYEQQPARALELLQGLDARYPGNPLFLQRIADVRHVYFSDHQASADSWKALLDRATAQRVALPQLAEARARVGLAAEEIELAAPARAVDLVAPVIRARSAEPYGVLALALLTRGDAYAAIGDRDNAIASYTSALENAPNDDPDRVRARARDGIARVRSRR
;
A
#
# COMPACT_ATOMS: atom_id res chain seq x y z
N MET A 1 77.15 -50.77 -14.82
CA MET A 1 78.25 -50.65 -13.84
C MET A 1 77.64 -49.78 -12.72
N ARG A 2 77.32 -50.40 -11.60
CA ARG A 2 78.03 -50.35 -10.31
C ARG A 2 78.09 -48.88 -9.81
N THR A 3 77.65 -48.41 -8.64
CA THR A 3 77.67 -49.00 -7.29
C THR A 3 76.94 -48.05 -6.31
N THR A 4 76.12 -48.61 -5.43
CA THR A 4 76.13 -48.60 -3.96
C THR A 4 76.03 -47.25 -3.16
N LEU A 5 74.99 -47.21 -2.38
CA LEU A 5 74.87 -47.18 -0.91
C LEU A 5 75.52 -45.97 -0.16
N VAL A 6 74.76 -45.33 0.70
CA VAL A 6 74.85 -45.45 2.19
C VAL A 6 73.75 -44.65 2.87
N CYS A 7 73.07 -45.30 3.82
CA CYS A 7 72.12 -44.71 4.79
C CYS A 7 72.84 -43.82 5.81
N ILE A 8 72.17 -42.71 6.28
CA ILE A 8 72.30 -42.23 7.66
C ILE A 8 70.91 -41.73 8.13
N ALA A 9 70.38 -42.36 9.16
CA ALA A 9 69.24 -41.96 9.90
C ALA A 9 69.64 -40.84 10.90
N ALA A 10 68.87 -39.81 10.99
CA ALA A 10 68.87 -38.86 12.12
C ALA A 10 67.45 -38.53 12.53
N LEU A 11 67.07 -39.01 13.71
CA LEU A 11 65.88 -38.61 14.48
C LEU A 11 66.00 -37.16 14.87
N ILE A 12 64.99 -36.33 14.52
CA ILE A 12 64.71 -35.08 15.23
C ILE A 12 63.22 -35.08 15.49
N ALA A 13 62.87 -35.11 16.79
CA ALA A 13 61.53 -34.86 17.30
C ALA A 13 61.09 -33.42 16.96
N GLY A 14 60.03 -33.27 16.18
CA GLY A 14 59.44 -31.99 15.82
C GLY A 14 58.01 -31.92 16.31
N VAL A 15 57.78 -30.97 17.15
CA VAL A 15 56.53 -30.55 17.75
C VAL A 15 55.40 -30.45 16.72
N CYS A 16 54.34 -31.25 16.88
CA CYS A 16 53.07 -31.03 16.19
C CYS A 16 52.40 -29.78 16.72
N LEU A 17 52.56 -28.68 16.01
CA LEU A 17 51.66 -27.55 16.11
C LEU A 17 50.39 -27.93 15.33
N SER A 18 49.32 -28.26 16.07
CA SER A 18 47.98 -28.35 15.57
C SER A 18 47.51 -26.95 15.13
N LEU A 19 47.67 -26.64 13.85
CA LEU A 19 46.95 -25.58 13.21
C LEU A 19 45.46 -25.99 13.11
N ASN A 20 44.64 -25.54 14.04
CA ASN A 20 43.21 -25.51 13.86
C ASN A 20 42.94 -24.67 12.60
N PRO A 21 42.30 -25.21 11.57
CA PRO A 21 41.69 -24.33 10.57
C PRO A 21 40.56 -23.63 11.29
N GLU A 22 40.71 -22.33 11.56
CA GLU A 22 39.55 -21.47 11.73
C GLU A 22 38.66 -21.70 10.51
N VAL A 23 37.57 -22.39 10.77
CA VAL A 23 36.45 -22.40 9.85
C VAL A 23 35.96 -20.96 9.80
N ALA A 24 36.52 -20.17 8.89
CA ALA A 24 35.92 -18.94 8.48
C ALA A 24 34.51 -19.35 8.05
N ALA A 25 33.52 -19.01 8.86
CA ALA A 25 32.14 -19.09 8.48
C ALA A 25 32.02 -18.26 7.20
N GLN A 26 32.08 -18.94 6.06
CA GLN A 26 31.69 -18.39 4.79
C GLN A 26 30.20 -18.11 4.94
N GLY A 27 29.90 -16.84 5.31
CA GLY A 27 28.57 -16.32 5.18
C GLY A 27 28.16 -16.59 3.74
N SER A 28 27.27 -17.55 3.56
CA SER A 28 26.61 -17.77 2.27
C SER A 28 26.02 -16.42 1.90
N SER A 29 26.61 -15.75 0.92
CA SER A 29 26.06 -14.57 0.30
C SER A 29 24.79 -15.02 -0.42
N THR A 30 23.67 -15.04 0.32
CA THR A 30 22.36 -15.23 -0.27
C THR A 30 22.16 -14.07 -1.24
N THR A 31 21.95 -14.38 -2.51
CA THR A 31 21.78 -13.39 -3.59
C THR A 31 20.47 -12.58 -3.44
N GLY A 32 19.67 -12.82 -2.41
CA GLY A 32 18.38 -12.20 -2.16
C GLY A 32 18.08 -12.05 -0.67
N LEU A 33 16.81 -11.80 -0.36
CA LEU A 33 16.31 -11.70 1.02
C LEU A 33 16.25 -13.07 1.69
N SER A 34 16.69 -13.15 2.95
CA SER A 34 16.56 -14.36 3.75
C SER A 34 15.10 -14.65 4.07
N SER A 35 14.70 -15.91 3.96
CA SER A 35 13.30 -16.33 4.15
C SER A 35 12.30 -15.67 3.19
N ALA A 36 12.75 -15.15 2.03
CA ALA A 36 11.89 -14.45 1.07
C ALA A 36 10.61 -15.21 0.72
N PRO A 37 10.60 -16.52 0.41
CA PRO A 37 9.34 -17.21 0.08
C PRO A 37 8.31 -17.20 1.20
N ARG A 38 8.74 -17.31 2.46
CA ARG A 38 7.85 -17.26 3.62
C ARG A 38 7.28 -15.87 3.84
N LEU A 39 8.14 -14.84 3.76
CA LEU A 39 7.72 -13.45 3.96
C LEU A 39 6.84 -12.96 2.81
N ALA A 40 7.12 -13.39 1.58
CA ALA A 40 6.28 -13.12 0.41
C ALA A 40 4.87 -13.71 0.57
N ALA A 41 4.75 -14.97 1.03
CA ALA A 41 3.45 -15.59 1.29
C ALA A 41 2.65 -14.83 2.37
N ILE A 42 3.33 -14.27 3.38
CA ILE A 42 2.69 -13.42 4.39
C ILE A 42 2.29 -12.08 3.77
N TYR A 43 3.13 -11.49 2.92
CA TYR A 43 2.78 -10.26 2.21
C TYR A 43 1.57 -10.46 1.31
N ASP A 44 1.49 -11.58 0.57
CA ASP A 44 0.31 -11.95 -0.22
C ASP A 44 -0.94 -12.10 0.66
N THR A 45 -0.81 -12.61 1.89
CA THR A 45 -1.90 -12.67 2.87
C THR A 45 -2.36 -11.28 3.30
N ILE A 46 -1.43 -10.31 3.43
CA ILE A 46 -1.75 -8.90 3.69
C ILE A 46 -2.49 -8.30 2.50
N LEU A 47 -1.99 -8.50 1.28
CA LEU A 47 -2.63 -8.01 0.05
C LEU A 47 -4.00 -8.64 -0.20
N GLN A 48 -4.24 -9.85 0.31
CA GLN A 48 -5.56 -10.49 0.34
C GLN A 48 -6.51 -9.84 1.38
N ALA A 49 -6.03 -8.84 2.13
CA ALA A 49 -6.70 -8.20 3.28
C ALA A 49 -7.05 -9.18 4.43
N ARG A 50 -6.34 -10.30 4.53
CA ARG A 50 -6.47 -11.28 5.61
C ARG A 50 -5.57 -10.89 6.79
N PHE A 51 -5.78 -9.70 7.34
CA PHE A 51 -4.88 -9.09 8.33
C PHE A 51 -4.71 -9.89 9.61
N ALA A 52 -5.76 -10.58 10.09
CA ALA A 52 -5.68 -11.45 11.27
C ALA A 52 -4.76 -12.66 11.01
N ASP A 53 -4.90 -13.27 9.84
CA ASP A 53 -4.08 -14.43 9.44
C ASP A 53 -2.62 -14.01 9.23
N ALA A 54 -2.39 -12.85 8.61
CA ALA A 54 -1.05 -12.30 8.46
C ALA A 54 -0.38 -12.05 9.82
N ARG A 55 -1.09 -11.47 10.79
CA ARG A 55 -0.58 -11.30 12.17
C ARG A 55 -0.22 -12.63 12.84
N THR A 56 -1.07 -13.64 12.67
CA THR A 56 -0.83 -14.99 13.20
C THR A 56 0.40 -15.63 12.55
N ALA A 57 0.52 -15.52 11.21
CA ALA A 57 1.67 -16.05 10.48
C ALA A 57 2.98 -15.35 10.89
N LEU A 58 2.96 -14.02 11.07
CA LEU A 58 4.11 -13.24 11.53
C LEU A 58 4.56 -13.61 12.95
N ALA A 59 3.66 -14.06 13.82
CA ALA A 59 4.02 -14.51 15.17
C ALA A 59 4.92 -15.76 15.17
N SER A 60 4.84 -16.58 14.11
CA SER A 60 5.61 -17.82 13.97
C SER A 60 6.67 -17.78 12.85
N ALA A 61 6.78 -16.67 12.12
CA ALA A 61 7.73 -16.56 11.02
C ALA A 61 9.14 -16.20 11.47
N CYS A 62 9.27 -15.46 12.56
CA CYS A 62 10.53 -14.97 13.10
C CYS A 62 10.82 -15.54 14.51
N PRO A 63 11.78 -16.50 14.68
CA PRO A 63 12.63 -17.08 13.65
C PRO A 63 11.91 -18.10 12.75
N PRO A 64 12.47 -18.57 11.61
CA PRO A 64 13.83 -18.33 11.13
C PRO A 64 14.04 -17.03 10.34
N ALA A 65 12.96 -16.32 9.92
CA ALA A 65 13.14 -15.02 9.30
C ALA A 65 13.69 -13.99 10.32
N PRO A 66 14.38 -12.95 9.86
CA PRO A 66 14.88 -11.91 10.76
C PRO A 66 13.75 -11.20 11.52
N GLY A 67 13.93 -10.99 12.83
CA GLY A 67 12.94 -10.27 13.66
C GLY A 67 12.50 -8.92 13.07
N PRO A 68 13.45 -8.05 12.65
CA PRO A 68 13.10 -6.77 12.02
C PRO A 68 12.27 -6.88 10.75
N ALA A 69 12.41 -7.96 9.99
CA ALA A 69 11.55 -8.22 8.82
C ALA A 69 10.09 -8.45 9.21
N CYS A 70 9.85 -9.22 10.27
CA CYS A 70 8.50 -9.41 10.81
C CYS A 70 7.92 -8.13 11.41
N ASP A 71 8.75 -7.30 12.06
CA ASP A 71 8.31 -6.03 12.63
C ASP A 71 7.87 -5.07 11.52
N ALA A 72 8.65 -4.96 10.44
CA ALA A 72 8.28 -4.17 9.26
C ALA A 72 6.98 -4.69 8.60
N LEU A 73 6.80 -6.00 8.44
CA LEU A 73 5.58 -6.56 7.85
C LEU A 73 4.34 -6.41 8.76
N ARG A 74 4.50 -6.35 10.10
CA ARG A 74 3.38 -5.99 11.00
C ARG A 74 2.90 -4.56 10.77
N GLU A 75 3.81 -3.63 10.53
CA GLU A 75 3.50 -2.26 10.20
C GLU A 75 2.84 -2.16 8.81
N VAL A 76 3.38 -2.86 7.80
CA VAL A 76 2.77 -2.97 6.46
C VAL A 76 1.33 -3.49 6.54
N ALA A 77 1.06 -4.51 7.37
CA ALA A 77 -0.29 -5.03 7.55
C ALA A 77 -1.25 -3.98 8.11
N LEU A 78 -0.80 -3.16 9.07
CA LEU A 78 -1.61 -2.05 9.60
C LEU A 78 -1.84 -0.94 8.57
N TRP A 79 -0.83 -0.64 7.76
CA TRP A 79 -0.98 0.33 6.67
C TRP A 79 -2.04 -0.11 5.64
N TRP A 80 -2.01 -1.37 5.21
CA TRP A 80 -3.02 -1.92 4.32
C TRP A 80 -4.41 -1.96 4.96
N GLU A 81 -4.51 -2.26 6.27
CA GLU A 81 -5.78 -2.19 7.02
C GLU A 81 -6.33 -0.75 7.08
N ILE A 82 -5.46 0.27 7.20
CA ILE A 82 -5.86 1.70 7.14
C ILE A 82 -6.41 2.06 5.76
N GLN A 83 -5.85 1.55 4.68
CA GLN A 83 -6.31 1.85 3.32
C GLN A 83 -7.74 1.38 3.06
N GLU A 84 -8.22 0.37 3.77
CA GLU A 84 -9.62 -0.06 3.69
C GLU A 84 -10.59 1.02 4.20
N ASN A 85 -10.12 1.94 5.04
CA ASN A 85 -10.91 3.05 5.58
C ASN A 85 -10.02 4.27 5.85
N GLU A 86 -9.43 4.80 4.80
CA GLU A 86 -8.34 5.78 4.82
C GLU A 86 -8.66 7.08 5.59
N HIS A 87 -9.92 7.47 5.68
CA HIS A 87 -10.36 8.64 6.42
C HIS A 87 -10.58 8.37 7.92
N SER A 88 -10.74 7.12 8.32
CA SER A 88 -10.78 6.75 9.74
C SER A 88 -9.41 6.92 10.40
N ARG A 89 -9.41 7.38 11.65
CA ARG A 89 -8.19 7.53 12.47
C ARG A 89 -8.05 6.44 13.54
N ALA A 90 -8.93 5.45 13.51
CA ALA A 90 -9.00 4.43 14.56
C ALA A 90 -7.71 3.59 14.69
N LEU A 91 -6.96 3.43 13.61
CA LEU A 91 -5.73 2.62 13.59
C LEU A 91 -4.45 3.48 13.67
N ASP A 92 -4.53 4.81 13.64
CA ASP A 92 -3.36 5.70 13.59
C ASP A 92 -2.38 5.44 14.75
N GLY A 93 -2.87 5.36 15.97
CA GLY A 93 -2.02 5.11 17.16
C GLY A 93 -1.33 3.72 17.13
N ARG A 94 -2.04 2.72 16.60
CA ARG A 94 -1.48 1.36 16.44
C ARG A 94 -0.37 1.36 15.38
N LEU A 95 -0.57 2.04 14.26
CA LEU A 95 0.46 2.17 13.23
C LEU A 95 1.69 2.88 13.76
N GLN A 96 1.53 4.02 14.45
CA GLN A 96 2.67 4.77 15.02
C GLN A 96 3.48 3.95 16.02
N THR A 97 2.81 3.17 16.86
CA THR A 97 3.47 2.26 17.80
C THR A 97 4.25 1.17 17.07
N ALA A 98 3.64 0.54 16.05
CA ALA A 98 4.29 -0.49 15.24
C ALA A 98 5.48 0.07 14.47
N ALA A 99 5.34 1.25 13.86
CA ALA A 99 6.42 1.94 13.14
C ALA A 99 7.61 2.24 14.06
N THR A 100 7.34 2.76 15.26
CA THR A 100 8.41 3.03 16.24
C THR A 100 9.17 1.76 16.61
N ALA A 101 8.48 0.65 16.80
CA ALA A 101 9.08 -0.64 17.12
C ALA A 101 9.88 -1.21 15.93
N ALA A 102 9.32 -1.16 14.73
CA ALA A 102 9.95 -1.65 13.50
C ALA A 102 11.23 -0.87 13.18
N VAL A 103 11.18 0.46 13.23
CA VAL A 103 12.35 1.32 13.03
C VAL A 103 13.44 1.01 14.06
N ALA A 104 13.11 1.00 15.36
CA ALA A 104 14.09 0.72 16.40
C ALA A 104 14.69 -0.69 16.28
N SER A 105 13.91 -1.68 15.82
CA SER A 105 14.36 -3.05 15.56
C SER A 105 15.35 -3.10 14.40
N ALA A 106 15.02 -2.44 13.29
CA ALA A 106 15.87 -2.39 12.09
C ALA A 106 17.15 -1.55 12.32
N GLU A 107 17.08 -0.44 13.05
CA GLU A 107 18.27 0.37 13.42
C GLU A 107 19.25 -0.43 14.27
N ARG A 108 18.76 -1.22 15.23
CA ARG A 108 19.65 -2.12 16.00
C ARG A 108 20.31 -3.17 15.10
N TRP A 109 19.59 -3.71 14.14
CA TRP A 109 20.15 -4.70 13.21
C TRP A 109 21.23 -4.10 12.32
N THR A 110 20.98 -2.92 11.73
CA THR A 110 22.00 -2.21 10.93
C THR A 110 23.24 -1.81 11.74
N ALA A 111 23.07 -1.50 13.03
CA ALA A 111 24.20 -1.21 13.94
C ALA A 111 25.02 -2.46 14.28
N GLN A 112 24.37 -3.62 14.45
CA GLN A 112 25.02 -4.90 14.71
C GLN A 112 25.69 -5.50 13.47
N GLU A 113 25.06 -5.34 12.32
CA GLU A 113 25.48 -5.91 11.05
C GLU A 113 25.58 -4.82 9.95
N PRO A 114 26.48 -3.85 10.05
CA PRO A 114 26.52 -2.67 9.16
C PRO A 114 26.87 -3.00 7.70
N ARG A 115 27.33 -4.24 7.43
CA ARG A 115 27.62 -4.76 6.08
C ARG A 115 26.52 -5.68 5.53
N ASN A 116 25.42 -5.84 6.23
CA ASN A 116 24.29 -6.66 5.77
C ASN A 116 23.31 -5.81 4.97
N GLY A 117 23.30 -5.96 3.64
CA GLY A 117 22.39 -5.21 2.76
C GLY A 117 20.91 -5.46 3.07
N GLU A 118 20.55 -6.66 3.54
CA GLU A 118 19.17 -6.99 3.93
C GLU A 118 18.73 -6.18 5.16
N ALA A 119 19.61 -5.93 6.13
CA ALA A 119 19.30 -5.10 7.30
C ALA A 119 18.95 -3.67 6.89
N TRP A 120 19.69 -3.09 5.95
CA TRP A 120 19.40 -1.76 5.40
C TRP A 120 18.12 -1.73 4.56
N PHE A 121 17.82 -2.80 3.81
CA PHE A 121 16.56 -2.93 3.09
C PHE A 121 15.35 -2.90 4.04
N TYR A 122 15.39 -3.67 5.13
CA TYR A 122 14.29 -3.67 6.11
C TYR A 122 14.24 -2.40 6.96
N LEU A 123 15.35 -1.67 7.13
CA LEU A 123 15.31 -0.32 7.71
C LEU A 123 14.51 0.64 6.83
N ALA A 124 14.71 0.60 5.52
CA ALA A 124 13.88 1.36 4.59
C ALA A 124 12.42 0.92 4.64
N GLY A 125 12.17 -0.39 4.68
CA GLY A 125 10.84 -1.00 4.80
C GLY A 125 10.10 -0.57 6.07
N ALA A 126 10.81 -0.34 7.17
CA ALA A 126 10.24 0.15 8.43
C ALA A 126 9.87 1.64 8.41
N TYR A 127 10.46 2.44 7.52
CA TYR A 127 10.05 3.84 7.32
C TYR A 127 8.95 4.02 6.28
N ALA A 128 8.75 3.06 5.36
CA ALA A 128 7.89 3.23 4.21
C ALA A 128 6.39 3.38 4.58
N PRO A 129 5.75 2.51 5.40
CA PRO A 129 4.33 2.64 5.73
C PRO A 129 4.03 3.92 6.53
N VAL A 130 4.85 4.27 7.53
CA VAL A 130 4.64 5.49 8.30
C VAL A 130 4.85 6.76 7.46
N SER A 131 5.73 6.73 6.47
CA SER A 131 5.90 7.83 5.52
C SER A 131 4.63 8.04 4.68
N GLN A 132 4.05 6.96 4.17
CA GLN A 132 2.79 6.99 3.41
C GLN A 132 1.61 7.47 4.28
N TRP A 133 1.52 6.97 5.53
CA TRP A 133 0.53 7.42 6.50
C TRP A 133 0.67 8.93 6.79
N ARG A 134 1.90 9.45 6.94
CA ARG A 134 2.14 10.88 7.12
C ARG A 134 1.68 11.70 5.93
N VAL A 135 1.89 11.22 4.71
CA VAL A 135 1.32 11.86 3.50
C VAL A 135 -0.20 11.90 3.59
N LEU A 136 -0.84 10.79 3.93
CA LEU A 136 -2.30 10.67 4.09
C LEU A 136 -2.83 11.65 5.16
N ARG A 137 -2.08 11.85 6.27
CA ARG A 137 -2.45 12.78 7.36
C ARG A 137 -2.00 14.22 7.15
N GLY A 138 -1.36 14.54 6.01
CA GLY A 138 -0.91 15.89 5.68
C GLY A 138 0.41 16.32 6.35
N GLU A 139 1.13 15.40 6.99
CA GLU A 139 2.40 15.63 7.68
C GLU A 139 3.59 15.67 6.69
N ARG A 140 3.51 16.54 5.69
CA ARG A 140 4.41 16.55 4.51
C ARG A 140 5.89 16.66 4.86
N LEU A 141 6.26 17.47 5.85
CA LEU A 141 7.67 17.65 6.24
C LEU A 141 8.24 16.37 6.91
N ALA A 142 7.45 15.73 7.76
CA ALA A 142 7.85 14.48 8.39
C ALA A 142 7.98 13.36 7.35
N ALA A 143 7.02 13.25 6.44
CA ALA A 143 7.07 12.31 5.31
C ALA A 143 8.32 12.52 4.43
N ALA A 144 8.68 13.78 4.13
CA ALA A 144 9.88 14.08 3.34
C ALA A 144 11.18 13.66 4.04
N ARG A 145 11.25 13.81 5.37
CA ARG A 145 12.39 13.33 6.18
C ARG A 145 12.49 11.81 6.17
N ASP A 146 11.36 11.11 6.26
CA ASP A 146 11.35 9.64 6.16
C ASP A 146 11.73 9.18 4.75
N GLY A 147 11.25 9.87 3.71
CA GLY A 147 11.65 9.62 2.33
C GLY A 147 13.18 9.69 2.13
N LYS A 148 13.85 10.66 2.81
CA LYS A 148 15.31 10.71 2.83
C LYS A 148 15.93 9.50 3.49
N ARG A 149 15.42 9.09 4.65
CA ARG A 149 15.92 7.90 5.38
C ARG A 149 15.75 6.63 4.57
N ILE A 150 14.58 6.47 3.92
CA ILE A 150 14.30 5.36 3.01
C ILE A 150 15.33 5.32 1.89
N LYS A 151 15.56 6.46 1.20
CA LYS A 151 16.54 6.57 0.13
C LYS A 151 17.94 6.18 0.61
N ASP A 152 18.43 6.83 1.67
CA ASP A 152 19.78 6.60 2.19
C ASP A 152 19.99 5.12 2.58
N ALA A 153 18.99 4.49 3.18
CA ALA A 153 19.03 3.08 3.56
C ALA A 153 19.02 2.15 2.34
N LEU A 154 18.20 2.43 1.33
CA LEU A 154 18.14 1.60 0.10
C LEU A 154 19.41 1.74 -0.75
N GLU A 155 19.97 2.93 -0.87
CA GLU A 155 21.28 3.12 -1.52
C GLU A 155 22.34 2.28 -0.83
N ARG A 156 22.38 2.33 0.53
CA ARG A 156 23.31 1.50 1.28
C ARG A 156 23.06 0.01 1.12
N ALA A 157 21.80 -0.42 1.06
CA ALA A 157 21.44 -1.82 0.79
C ALA A 157 21.97 -2.29 -0.57
N LEU A 158 21.79 -1.47 -1.63
CA LEU A 158 22.24 -1.78 -2.99
C LEU A 158 23.77 -1.70 -3.17
N GLU A 159 24.46 -0.78 -2.48
CA GLU A 159 25.93 -0.77 -2.43
C GLU A 159 26.49 -2.08 -1.86
N LEU A 160 25.86 -2.61 -0.82
CA LEU A 160 26.27 -3.84 -0.14
C LEU A 160 25.86 -5.10 -0.89
N ASN A 161 24.68 -5.08 -1.51
CA ASN A 161 24.14 -6.20 -2.30
C ASN A 161 23.32 -5.68 -3.50
N PRO A 162 23.94 -5.48 -4.68
CA PRO A 162 23.26 -5.05 -5.90
C PRO A 162 22.18 -6.02 -6.42
N MET A 163 22.14 -7.25 -5.88
CA MET A 163 21.18 -8.28 -6.28
C MET A 163 19.86 -8.22 -5.49
N LEU A 164 19.71 -7.30 -4.54
CA LEU A 164 18.46 -7.05 -3.82
C LEU A 164 17.44 -6.36 -4.75
N GLN A 165 16.74 -7.16 -5.58
CA GLN A 165 15.85 -6.64 -6.61
C GLN A 165 14.70 -5.81 -6.04
N ASP A 166 14.17 -6.18 -4.87
CA ASP A 166 13.11 -5.43 -4.19
C ASP A 166 13.53 -4.02 -3.77
N ALA A 167 14.83 -3.79 -3.51
CA ALA A 167 15.35 -2.47 -3.14
C ALA A 167 15.22 -1.45 -4.28
N TRP A 168 15.25 -1.91 -5.54
CA TRP A 168 15.05 -1.05 -6.72
C TRP A 168 13.65 -0.45 -6.79
N PHE A 169 12.66 -1.07 -6.14
CA PHE A 169 11.33 -0.50 -6.08
C PHE A 169 11.29 0.84 -5.34
N GLY A 170 11.83 0.89 -4.13
CA GLY A 170 11.81 2.11 -3.32
C GLY A 170 12.74 3.21 -3.88
N ILE A 171 13.91 2.85 -4.44
CA ILE A 171 14.79 3.79 -5.13
C ILE A 171 14.08 4.34 -6.38
N GLY A 172 13.42 3.49 -7.15
CA GLY A 172 12.64 3.88 -8.31
C GLY A 172 11.51 4.86 -7.96
N LEU A 173 10.79 4.61 -6.87
CA LEU A 173 9.79 5.56 -6.34
C LEU A 173 10.41 6.91 -6.00
N TYR A 174 11.58 6.91 -5.34
CA TYR A 174 12.28 8.15 -5.01
C TYR A 174 12.68 8.92 -6.27
N HIS A 175 13.39 8.29 -7.23
CA HIS A 175 13.84 8.94 -8.47
C HIS A 175 12.65 9.49 -9.25
N TYR A 176 11.56 8.72 -9.33
CA TYR A 176 10.36 9.13 -10.04
C TYR A 176 9.71 10.35 -9.39
N TYR A 177 9.35 10.27 -8.10
CA TYR A 177 8.64 11.35 -7.41
C TYR A 177 9.49 12.58 -7.17
N ALA A 178 10.80 12.44 -7.03
CA ALA A 178 11.71 13.57 -6.92
C ALA A 178 11.75 14.40 -8.21
N ASP A 179 11.54 13.79 -9.37
CA ASP A 179 11.48 14.51 -10.66
C ASP A 179 10.11 15.15 -10.91
N VAL A 180 9.01 14.41 -10.71
CA VAL A 180 7.65 14.90 -10.99
C VAL A 180 7.09 15.83 -9.91
N ALA A 181 7.80 16.04 -8.80
CA ALA A 181 7.36 16.87 -7.69
C ALA A 181 7.05 18.31 -8.12
N PRO A 182 5.95 18.93 -7.63
CA PRO A 182 5.67 20.34 -7.85
C PRO A 182 6.80 21.25 -7.37
N ALA A 183 6.91 22.45 -7.96
CA ALA A 183 8.00 23.41 -7.67
C ALA A 183 8.17 23.70 -6.16
N ALA A 184 7.07 23.83 -5.41
CA ALA A 184 7.11 24.04 -3.97
C ALA A 184 7.77 22.87 -3.20
N LEU A 185 7.56 21.63 -3.66
CA LEU A 185 8.21 20.45 -3.07
C LEU A 185 9.66 20.31 -3.55
N LYS A 186 9.98 20.78 -4.76
CA LYS A 186 11.37 20.87 -5.24
C LYS A 186 12.19 21.85 -4.39
N PHE A 187 11.59 22.95 -3.92
CA PHE A 187 12.23 23.87 -2.96
C PHE A 187 12.48 23.18 -1.60
N LEU A 188 11.53 22.44 -1.06
CA LEU A 188 11.71 21.68 0.17
C LEU A 188 12.81 20.62 0.02
N ARG A 189 12.90 19.98 -1.14
CA ARG A 189 14.00 19.05 -1.49
C ARG A 189 15.35 19.74 -1.42
N PHE A 190 15.48 20.95 -1.99
CA PHE A 190 16.71 21.74 -1.92
C PHE A 190 17.10 22.04 -0.46
N LEU A 191 16.15 22.46 0.39
CA LEU A 191 16.41 22.70 1.83
C LEU A 191 16.87 21.44 2.58
N LEU A 192 16.43 20.27 2.17
CA LEU A 192 16.80 18.98 2.78
C LEU A 192 18.02 18.35 2.13
N LEU A 193 18.69 19.05 1.19
CA LEU A 193 19.83 18.55 0.43
C LEU A 193 19.57 17.22 -0.28
N LEU A 194 18.33 17.01 -0.75
CA LEU A 194 17.95 15.80 -1.46
C LEU A 194 18.35 15.93 -2.94
N PRO A 195 19.00 14.91 -3.54
CA PRO A 195 19.37 14.93 -4.95
C PRO A 195 18.14 14.97 -5.86
N GLY A 196 18.37 15.33 -7.13
CA GLY A 196 17.36 15.27 -8.16
C GLY A 196 16.87 13.85 -8.42
N GLY A 197 15.71 13.75 -9.05
CA GLY A 197 15.20 12.50 -9.59
C GLY A 197 15.40 12.41 -11.11
N ASP A 198 15.10 11.24 -11.63
CA ASP A 198 14.93 10.94 -13.05
C ASP A 198 13.69 10.07 -13.19
N ARG A 199 12.64 10.61 -13.81
CA ARG A 199 11.35 9.95 -14.01
C ARG A 199 11.48 8.65 -14.81
N ALA A 200 12.29 8.69 -15.91
CA ALA A 200 12.41 7.54 -16.79
C ALA A 200 13.20 6.40 -16.11
N GLN A 201 14.30 6.74 -15.44
CA GLN A 201 15.07 5.81 -14.65
C GLN A 201 14.22 5.21 -13.51
N GLY A 202 13.54 6.04 -12.75
CA GLY A 202 12.70 5.59 -11.62
C GLY A 202 11.60 4.63 -12.06
N LEU A 203 10.94 4.88 -13.20
CA LEU A 203 9.95 3.96 -13.75
C LEU A 203 10.57 2.61 -14.14
N GLN A 204 11.74 2.60 -14.76
CA GLN A 204 12.45 1.36 -15.13
C GLN A 204 12.87 0.57 -13.88
N GLU A 205 13.34 1.24 -12.83
CA GLU A 205 13.72 0.61 -11.56
C GLU A 205 12.53 -0.05 -10.87
N MET A 206 11.37 0.63 -10.83
CA MET A 206 10.13 0.05 -10.31
C MET A 206 9.67 -1.17 -11.10
N LEU A 207 9.73 -1.11 -12.45
CA LEU A 207 9.37 -2.22 -13.32
C LEU A 207 10.33 -3.40 -13.15
N ARG A 208 11.63 -3.16 -13.01
CA ARG A 208 12.63 -4.17 -12.69
C ARG A 208 12.31 -4.90 -11.38
N ALA A 209 12.02 -4.15 -10.33
CA ALA A 209 11.66 -4.73 -9.03
C ALA A 209 10.34 -5.52 -9.10
N ARG A 210 9.35 -5.05 -9.87
CA ARG A 210 8.10 -5.76 -10.14
C ARG A 210 8.35 -7.12 -10.80
N GLU A 211 9.28 -7.19 -11.73
CA GLU A 211 9.57 -8.41 -12.49
C GLU A 211 10.44 -9.39 -11.72
N HIS A 212 11.47 -8.90 -11.05
CA HIS A 212 12.54 -9.70 -10.47
C HIS A 212 12.56 -9.70 -8.93
N GLY A 213 11.76 -8.87 -8.26
CA GLY A 213 11.65 -8.82 -6.82
C GLY A 213 11.02 -10.09 -6.25
N GLN A 214 11.40 -10.40 -5.02
CA GLN A 214 10.96 -11.59 -4.31
C GLN A 214 9.77 -11.30 -3.36
N LEU A 215 9.64 -10.06 -2.92
CA LEU A 215 8.70 -9.67 -1.84
C LEU A 215 7.66 -8.65 -2.29
N LEU A 216 8.04 -7.63 -3.07
CA LEU A 216 7.24 -6.43 -3.28
C LEU A 216 6.45 -6.39 -4.59
N ARG A 217 6.30 -7.50 -5.32
CA ARG A 217 5.62 -7.51 -6.61
C ARG A 217 4.20 -6.95 -6.56
N GLY A 218 3.40 -7.36 -5.59
CA GLY A 218 2.03 -6.89 -5.45
C GLY A 218 1.96 -5.42 -5.03
N GLU A 219 2.86 -4.98 -4.14
CA GLU A 219 3.01 -3.56 -3.79
C GLU A 219 3.42 -2.73 -5.00
N ALA A 220 4.37 -3.23 -5.82
CA ALA A 220 4.80 -2.56 -7.04
C ALA A 220 3.63 -2.40 -8.03
N ASP A 221 2.82 -3.42 -8.25
CA ASP A 221 1.60 -3.33 -9.08
C ASP A 221 0.65 -2.24 -8.55
N TYR A 222 0.46 -2.19 -7.21
CA TYR A 222 -0.42 -1.21 -6.59
C TYR A 222 0.12 0.22 -6.69
N GLN A 223 1.42 0.45 -6.46
CA GLN A 223 2.00 1.78 -6.58
C GLN A 223 2.10 2.25 -8.04
N LEU A 224 2.45 1.35 -8.96
CA LEU A 224 2.53 1.67 -10.39
C LEU A 224 1.17 2.10 -10.98
N HIS A 225 0.02 1.59 -10.49
CA HIS A 225 -1.26 2.06 -10.99
C HIS A 225 -1.47 3.56 -10.73
N TRP A 226 -1.04 4.10 -9.56
CA TRP A 226 -1.09 5.54 -9.29
C TRP A 226 -0.13 6.33 -10.19
N VAL A 227 1.07 5.80 -10.44
CA VAL A 227 2.03 6.40 -11.37
C VAL A 227 1.40 6.51 -12.76
N TYR A 228 0.80 5.44 -13.27
CA TYR A 228 0.15 5.45 -14.57
C TYR A 228 -1.08 6.36 -14.65
N LEU A 229 -1.86 6.46 -13.60
CA LEU A 229 -3.04 7.34 -13.57
C LEU A 229 -2.66 8.81 -13.50
N TRP A 230 -1.80 9.17 -12.56
CA TRP A 230 -1.63 10.59 -12.22
C TRP A 230 -0.51 11.28 -12.99
N TYR A 231 0.50 10.54 -13.38
CA TYR A 231 1.70 11.12 -13.98
C TYR A 231 1.95 10.68 -15.42
N GLU A 232 1.77 9.40 -15.73
CA GLU A 232 1.96 8.87 -17.07
C GLU A 232 0.73 9.04 -17.97
N GLN A 233 -0.43 9.37 -17.38
CA GLN A 233 -1.72 9.51 -18.09
C GLN A 233 -2.06 8.28 -18.95
N GLN A 234 -1.80 7.10 -18.42
CA GLN A 234 -2.05 5.81 -19.05
C GLN A 234 -3.08 4.98 -18.26
N PRO A 235 -4.34 5.41 -18.20
CA PRO A 235 -5.36 4.76 -17.38
C PRO A 235 -5.63 3.30 -17.76
N ALA A 236 -5.41 2.92 -19.02
CA ALA A 236 -5.55 1.54 -19.46
C ALA A 236 -4.53 0.61 -18.76
N ARG A 237 -3.27 1.04 -18.65
CA ARG A 237 -2.26 0.27 -17.91
C ARG A 237 -2.54 0.21 -16.42
N ALA A 238 -3.02 1.30 -15.84
CA ALA A 238 -3.43 1.30 -14.43
C ALA A 238 -4.59 0.32 -14.18
N LEU A 239 -5.58 0.31 -15.07
CA LEU A 239 -6.70 -0.63 -14.99
C LEU A 239 -6.25 -2.09 -15.13
N GLU A 240 -5.32 -2.40 -16.04
CA GLU A 240 -4.73 -3.74 -16.20
C GLU A 240 -4.04 -4.21 -14.91
N LEU A 241 -3.25 -3.34 -14.26
CA LEU A 241 -2.59 -3.65 -12.99
C LEU A 241 -3.61 -3.95 -11.87
N LEU A 242 -4.65 -3.12 -11.76
CA LEU A 242 -5.69 -3.30 -10.76
C LEU A 242 -6.51 -4.58 -10.99
N GLN A 243 -6.82 -4.91 -12.25
CA GLN A 243 -7.47 -6.17 -12.61
C GLN A 243 -6.60 -7.38 -12.27
N GLY A 244 -5.29 -7.28 -12.50
CA GLY A 244 -4.32 -8.30 -12.10
C GLY A 244 -4.25 -8.48 -10.58
N LEU A 245 -4.35 -7.37 -9.82
CA LEU A 245 -4.40 -7.41 -8.35
C LEU A 245 -5.71 -8.04 -7.85
N ASP A 246 -6.87 -7.65 -8.40
CA ASP A 246 -8.16 -8.25 -8.03
C ASP A 246 -8.23 -9.75 -8.34
N ALA A 247 -7.68 -10.17 -9.48
CA ALA A 247 -7.62 -11.59 -9.84
C ALA A 247 -6.72 -12.39 -8.90
N ARG A 248 -5.62 -11.81 -8.43
CA ARG A 248 -4.65 -12.44 -7.51
C ARG A 248 -5.12 -12.42 -6.06
N TYR A 249 -5.79 -11.35 -5.66
CA TYR A 249 -6.20 -11.08 -4.29
C TYR A 249 -7.71 -10.78 -4.19
N PRO A 250 -8.60 -11.70 -4.58
CA PRO A 250 -10.04 -11.45 -4.70
C PRO A 250 -10.75 -11.18 -3.37
N GLY A 251 -10.09 -11.43 -2.25
CA GLY A 251 -10.60 -11.10 -0.91
C GLY A 251 -10.39 -9.65 -0.50
N ASN A 252 -9.59 -8.89 -1.23
CA ASN A 252 -9.34 -7.48 -0.94
C ASN A 252 -10.39 -6.60 -1.65
N PRO A 253 -11.27 -5.91 -0.92
CA PRO A 253 -12.33 -5.09 -1.53
C PRO A 253 -11.79 -3.85 -2.23
N LEU A 254 -10.59 -3.37 -1.86
CA LEU A 254 -10.01 -2.14 -2.36
C LEU A 254 -9.78 -2.18 -3.88
N PHE A 255 -9.38 -3.33 -4.43
CA PHE A 255 -9.03 -3.40 -5.85
C PHE A 255 -10.24 -3.25 -6.75
N LEU A 256 -11.37 -3.90 -6.45
CA LEU A 256 -12.62 -3.68 -7.21
C LEU A 256 -13.13 -2.25 -7.08
N GLN A 257 -13.02 -1.65 -5.90
CA GLN A 257 -13.33 -0.23 -5.71
C GLN A 257 -12.48 0.64 -6.65
N ARG A 258 -11.15 0.47 -6.65
CA ARG A 258 -10.25 1.25 -7.52
C ARG A 258 -10.53 1.01 -9.01
N ILE A 259 -10.87 -0.23 -9.40
CA ILE A 259 -11.30 -0.53 -10.78
C ILE A 259 -12.55 0.27 -11.15
N ALA A 260 -13.57 0.32 -10.28
CA ALA A 260 -14.77 1.11 -10.50
C ALA A 260 -14.45 2.61 -10.62
N ASP A 261 -13.66 3.15 -9.69
CA ASP A 261 -13.24 4.56 -9.70
C ASP A 261 -12.51 4.93 -11.01
N VAL A 262 -11.59 4.06 -11.49
CA VAL A 262 -10.87 4.29 -12.75
C VAL A 262 -11.80 4.27 -13.95
N ARG A 263 -12.75 3.33 -14.00
CA ARG A 263 -13.76 3.25 -15.08
C ARG A 263 -14.64 4.47 -15.11
N HIS A 264 -15.11 4.93 -13.95
CA HIS A 264 -15.91 6.15 -13.82
C HIS A 264 -15.11 7.39 -14.24
N VAL A 265 -13.97 7.66 -13.60
CA VAL A 265 -13.27 8.94 -13.71
C VAL A 265 -12.50 9.09 -15.01
N TYR A 266 -11.83 8.04 -15.49
CA TYR A 266 -10.92 8.13 -16.63
C TYR A 266 -11.49 7.62 -17.94
N PHE A 267 -12.51 6.75 -17.90
CA PHE A 267 -13.15 6.23 -19.09
C PHE A 267 -14.57 6.73 -19.27
N SER A 268 -15.18 7.34 -18.25
CA SER A 268 -16.62 7.69 -18.22
C SER A 268 -17.51 6.50 -18.57
N ASP A 269 -17.06 5.29 -18.25
CA ASP A 269 -17.76 4.03 -18.50
C ASP A 269 -18.58 3.66 -17.26
N HIS A 270 -19.73 4.31 -17.13
CA HIS A 270 -20.65 4.13 -16.01
C HIS A 270 -21.16 2.70 -15.88
N GLN A 271 -21.39 2.01 -17.02
CA GLN A 271 -21.84 0.62 -16.96
C GLN A 271 -20.75 -0.31 -16.41
N ALA A 272 -19.54 -0.22 -16.94
CA ALA A 272 -18.43 -1.05 -16.42
C ALA A 272 -18.07 -0.70 -14.97
N SER A 273 -18.20 0.57 -14.56
CA SER A 273 -18.05 0.97 -13.16
C SER A 273 -19.14 0.33 -12.29
N ALA A 274 -20.41 0.42 -12.69
CA ALA A 274 -21.54 -0.22 -12.00
C ALA A 274 -21.35 -1.75 -11.87
N ASP A 275 -20.87 -2.42 -12.93
CA ASP A 275 -20.56 -3.85 -12.89
C ASP A 275 -19.48 -4.17 -11.86
N SER A 276 -18.47 -3.30 -11.70
CA SER A 276 -17.42 -3.48 -10.68
C SER A 276 -17.97 -3.30 -9.26
N TRP A 277 -18.77 -2.26 -9.03
CA TRP A 277 -19.44 -2.05 -7.74
C TRP A 277 -20.40 -3.19 -7.42
N LYS A 278 -21.15 -3.67 -8.41
CA LYS A 278 -22.03 -4.83 -8.23
C LYS A 278 -21.25 -6.09 -7.87
N ALA A 279 -20.13 -6.35 -8.54
CA ALA A 279 -19.27 -7.49 -8.21
C ALA A 279 -18.73 -7.39 -6.77
N LEU A 280 -18.34 -6.19 -6.30
CA LEU A 280 -17.94 -5.95 -4.93
C LEU A 280 -19.09 -6.20 -3.95
N LEU A 281 -20.29 -5.69 -4.25
CA LEU A 281 -21.49 -5.92 -3.44
C LEU A 281 -21.82 -7.41 -3.32
N ASP A 282 -21.78 -8.15 -4.42
CA ASP A 282 -22.04 -9.59 -4.46
C ASP A 282 -21.00 -10.38 -3.64
N ARG A 283 -19.71 -9.98 -3.69
CA ARG A 283 -18.66 -10.57 -2.85
C ARG A 283 -18.85 -10.23 -1.37
N ALA A 284 -19.21 -9.00 -1.04
CA ALA A 284 -19.41 -8.54 0.33
C ALA A 284 -20.62 -9.22 0.99
N THR A 285 -21.76 -9.28 0.32
CA THR A 285 -22.98 -9.97 0.81
C THR A 285 -22.75 -11.46 0.97
N ALA A 286 -21.93 -12.08 0.13
CA ALA A 286 -21.51 -13.47 0.25
C ALA A 286 -20.38 -13.70 1.26
N GLN A 287 -19.95 -12.67 2.03
CA GLN A 287 -18.85 -12.72 3.00
C GLN A 287 -17.51 -13.22 2.43
N ARG A 288 -17.24 -12.93 1.15
CA ARG A 288 -16.04 -13.40 0.43
C ARG A 288 -14.94 -12.35 0.33
N VAL A 289 -15.11 -11.21 0.99
CA VAL A 289 -14.10 -10.14 1.08
C VAL A 289 -13.82 -9.79 2.53
N ALA A 290 -12.69 -9.15 2.78
CA ALA A 290 -12.38 -8.60 4.09
C ALA A 290 -13.36 -7.47 4.45
N LEU A 291 -13.61 -7.30 5.75
CA LEU A 291 -14.47 -6.23 6.27
C LEU A 291 -15.81 -6.14 5.50
N PRO A 292 -16.58 -7.24 5.38
CA PRO A 292 -17.66 -7.33 4.40
C PRO A 292 -18.76 -6.29 4.62
N GLN A 293 -19.05 -5.89 5.86
CA GLN A 293 -20.04 -4.84 6.15
C GLN A 293 -19.59 -3.45 5.65
N LEU A 294 -18.29 -3.15 5.81
CA LEU A 294 -17.69 -1.93 5.29
C LEU A 294 -17.71 -1.92 3.75
N ALA A 295 -17.28 -3.03 3.15
CA ALA A 295 -17.26 -3.20 1.69
C ALA A 295 -18.68 -3.13 1.10
N GLU A 296 -19.68 -3.74 1.76
CA GLU A 296 -21.08 -3.68 1.34
C GLU A 296 -21.62 -2.25 1.36
N ALA A 297 -21.42 -1.51 2.45
CA ALA A 297 -21.89 -0.14 2.56
C ALA A 297 -21.28 0.77 1.47
N ARG A 298 -19.98 0.62 1.22
CA ARG A 298 -19.27 1.35 0.16
C ARG A 298 -19.75 0.97 -1.23
N ALA A 299 -19.89 -0.33 -1.51
CA ALA A 299 -20.37 -0.82 -2.79
C ALA A 299 -21.82 -0.37 -3.12
N ARG A 300 -22.71 -0.34 -2.10
CA ARG A 300 -24.07 0.17 -2.27
C ARG A 300 -24.08 1.64 -2.66
N VAL A 301 -23.26 2.47 -2.02
CA VAL A 301 -23.18 3.91 -2.33
C VAL A 301 -22.54 4.13 -3.70
N GLY A 302 -21.45 3.43 -4.02
CA GLY A 302 -20.80 3.53 -5.33
C GLY A 302 -21.71 3.08 -6.47
N LEU A 303 -22.36 1.92 -6.32
CA LEU A 303 -23.31 1.43 -7.32
C LEU A 303 -24.51 2.39 -7.47
N ALA A 304 -25.03 2.95 -6.39
CA ALA A 304 -26.12 3.92 -6.44
C ALA A 304 -25.75 5.18 -7.20
N ALA A 305 -24.52 5.67 -7.08
CA ALA A 305 -24.05 6.81 -7.85
C ALA A 305 -24.04 6.50 -9.36
N GLU A 306 -23.59 5.31 -9.75
CA GLU A 306 -23.60 4.89 -11.16
C GLU A 306 -25.03 4.67 -11.70
N GLU A 307 -25.95 4.14 -10.90
CA GLU A 307 -27.36 3.98 -11.31
C GLU A 307 -28.05 5.32 -11.61
N ILE A 308 -27.63 6.42 -10.96
CA ILE A 308 -28.10 7.76 -11.29
C ILE A 308 -27.59 8.18 -12.67
N GLU A 309 -26.31 7.99 -12.97
CA GLU A 309 -25.70 8.30 -14.27
C GLU A 309 -26.28 7.43 -15.40
N LEU A 310 -26.67 6.20 -15.07
CA LEU A 310 -27.36 5.26 -16.00
C LEU A 310 -28.87 5.50 -16.13
N ALA A 311 -29.35 6.66 -15.66
CA ALA A 311 -30.78 7.06 -15.71
C ALA A 311 -31.73 6.09 -14.98
N ALA A 312 -31.27 5.41 -13.96
CA ALA A 312 -32.03 4.52 -13.08
C ALA A 312 -32.09 4.99 -11.60
N PRO A 313 -32.42 6.26 -11.32
CA PRO A 313 -32.32 6.86 -9.98
C PRO A 313 -33.19 6.18 -8.92
N ALA A 314 -34.28 5.52 -9.30
CA ALA A 314 -35.09 4.76 -8.34
C ALA A 314 -34.32 3.60 -7.72
N ARG A 315 -33.49 2.91 -8.50
CA ARG A 315 -32.60 1.85 -7.98
C ARG A 315 -31.56 2.40 -6.99
N ALA A 316 -31.06 3.61 -7.25
CA ALA A 316 -30.12 4.27 -6.35
C ALA A 316 -30.73 4.50 -4.95
N VAL A 317 -32.00 4.91 -4.87
CA VAL A 317 -32.74 5.06 -3.61
C VAL A 317 -32.77 3.74 -2.85
N ASP A 318 -33.10 2.65 -3.53
CA ASP A 318 -33.18 1.30 -2.92
C ASP A 318 -31.83 0.79 -2.45
N LEU A 319 -30.77 1.05 -3.22
CA LEU A 319 -29.40 0.64 -2.90
C LEU A 319 -28.84 1.29 -1.62
N VAL A 320 -29.10 2.58 -1.40
CA VAL A 320 -28.59 3.29 -0.22
C VAL A 320 -29.49 3.14 1.01
N ALA A 321 -30.75 2.70 0.84
CA ALA A 321 -31.70 2.56 1.94
C ALA A 321 -31.21 1.67 3.10
N PRO A 322 -30.54 0.51 2.89
CA PRO A 322 -30.00 -0.29 3.97
C PRO A 322 -28.92 0.44 4.77
N VAL A 323 -28.00 1.16 4.11
CA VAL A 323 -26.92 1.94 4.74
C VAL A 323 -27.50 3.02 5.65
N ILE A 324 -28.52 3.72 5.16
CA ILE A 324 -29.21 4.80 5.89
C ILE A 324 -29.98 4.25 7.10
N ARG A 325 -30.72 3.14 6.90
CA ARG A 325 -31.47 2.49 8.01
C ARG A 325 -30.55 1.98 9.11
N ALA A 326 -29.43 1.37 8.72
CA ALA A 326 -28.43 0.87 9.67
C ALA A 326 -27.67 1.98 10.36
N ARG A 327 -27.74 3.24 9.87
CA ARG A 327 -26.91 4.38 10.31
C ARG A 327 -25.43 3.97 10.37
N SER A 328 -24.96 3.31 9.30
CA SER A 328 -23.60 2.75 9.26
C SER A 328 -22.56 3.82 9.60
N ALA A 329 -21.71 3.54 10.59
CA ALA A 329 -20.62 4.41 10.98
C ALA A 329 -19.37 4.20 10.10
N GLU A 330 -19.24 3.01 9.52
CA GLU A 330 -18.14 2.58 8.67
C GLU A 330 -18.65 2.17 7.27
N PRO A 331 -17.88 2.48 6.23
CA PRO A 331 -16.67 3.32 6.23
C PRO A 331 -16.94 4.74 6.69
N TYR A 332 -15.88 5.42 7.15
CA TYR A 332 -15.96 6.78 7.67
C TYR A 332 -16.70 7.73 6.70
N GLY A 333 -17.73 8.39 7.19
CA GLY A 333 -18.55 9.32 6.39
C GLY A 333 -19.62 8.67 5.50
N VAL A 334 -19.72 7.35 5.42
CA VAL A 334 -20.60 6.64 4.49
C VAL A 334 -22.09 6.98 4.67
N LEU A 335 -22.55 7.23 5.90
CA LEU A 335 -23.95 7.62 6.15
C LEU A 335 -24.29 8.95 5.45
N ALA A 336 -23.41 9.94 5.59
CA ALA A 336 -23.59 11.23 4.97
C ALA A 336 -23.54 11.14 3.44
N LEU A 337 -22.64 10.32 2.91
CA LEU A 337 -22.51 10.08 1.48
C LEU A 337 -23.75 9.34 0.92
N ALA A 338 -24.27 8.34 1.65
CA ALA A 338 -25.51 7.64 1.27
C ALA A 338 -26.72 8.58 1.24
N LEU A 339 -26.81 9.49 2.23
CA LEU A 339 -27.87 10.52 2.28
C LEU A 339 -27.75 11.52 1.13
N LEU A 340 -26.52 11.92 0.80
CA LEU A 340 -26.23 12.79 -0.35
C LEU A 340 -26.66 12.12 -1.66
N THR A 341 -26.24 10.87 -1.89
CA THR A 341 -26.59 10.09 -3.08
C THR A 341 -28.10 9.88 -3.19
N ARG A 342 -28.79 9.67 -2.06
CA ARG A 342 -30.27 9.61 -2.07
C ARG A 342 -30.89 10.97 -2.48
N GLY A 343 -30.29 12.07 -2.06
CA GLY A 343 -30.72 13.41 -2.47
C GLY A 343 -30.54 13.63 -3.98
N ASP A 344 -29.40 13.20 -4.53
CA ASP A 344 -29.13 13.26 -5.97
C ASP A 344 -30.14 12.39 -6.76
N ALA A 345 -30.46 11.19 -6.24
CA ALA A 345 -31.45 10.29 -6.86
C ALA A 345 -32.85 10.90 -6.87
N TYR A 346 -33.35 11.45 -5.75
CA TYR A 346 -34.65 12.13 -5.69
C TYR A 346 -34.67 13.36 -6.59
N ALA A 347 -33.58 14.12 -6.66
CA ALA A 347 -33.49 15.27 -7.58
C ALA A 347 -33.58 14.84 -9.05
N ALA A 348 -33.02 13.69 -9.41
CA ALA A 348 -33.12 13.11 -10.76
C ALA A 348 -34.50 12.59 -11.06
N ILE A 349 -35.24 12.05 -10.09
CA ILE A 349 -36.65 11.62 -10.22
C ILE A 349 -37.58 12.85 -10.32
N GLY A 350 -37.16 14.03 -9.85
CA GLY A 350 -38.00 15.24 -9.77
C GLY A 350 -38.76 15.39 -8.43
N ASP A 351 -38.47 14.52 -7.45
CA ASP A 351 -39.07 14.58 -6.11
C ASP A 351 -38.30 15.59 -5.24
N ARG A 352 -38.73 16.87 -5.31
CA ARG A 352 -38.07 18.00 -4.68
C ARG A 352 -38.00 17.91 -3.17
N ASP A 353 -39.10 17.49 -2.57
CA ASP A 353 -39.23 17.50 -1.10
C ASP A 353 -38.33 16.45 -0.49
N ASN A 354 -38.33 15.23 -1.02
CA ASN A 354 -37.43 14.17 -0.59
C ASN A 354 -35.97 14.46 -0.92
N ALA A 355 -35.68 15.14 -2.03
CA ALA A 355 -34.32 15.57 -2.37
C ALA A 355 -33.78 16.56 -1.32
N ILE A 356 -34.54 17.62 -1.01
CA ILE A 356 -34.16 18.63 -0.01
C ILE A 356 -34.00 17.99 1.37
N ALA A 357 -34.95 17.13 1.78
CA ALA A 357 -34.87 16.42 3.06
C ALA A 357 -33.62 15.54 3.16
N SER A 358 -33.27 14.82 2.08
CA SER A 358 -32.08 13.98 2.03
C SER A 358 -30.79 14.77 2.09
N TYR A 359 -30.66 15.86 1.34
CA TYR A 359 -29.51 16.76 1.40
C TYR A 359 -29.36 17.42 2.78
N THR A 360 -30.49 17.83 3.42
CA THR A 360 -30.46 18.40 4.78
C THR A 360 -29.92 17.37 5.76
N SER A 361 -30.41 16.14 5.70
CA SER A 361 -29.90 15.04 6.52
C SER A 361 -28.42 14.73 6.24
N ALA A 362 -27.97 14.85 4.98
CA ALA A 362 -26.54 14.70 4.64
C ALA A 362 -25.67 15.78 5.31
N LEU A 363 -26.13 17.03 5.34
CA LEU A 363 -25.44 18.14 6.03
C LEU A 363 -25.29 17.88 7.54
N GLU A 364 -26.33 17.35 8.18
CA GLU A 364 -26.36 17.04 9.62
C GLU A 364 -25.41 15.87 10.00
N ASN A 365 -25.21 14.92 9.09
CA ASN A 365 -24.41 13.72 9.33
C ASN A 365 -23.00 13.78 8.73
N ALA A 366 -22.64 14.87 8.02
CA ALA A 366 -21.32 15.00 7.42
C ALA A 366 -20.24 15.15 8.52
N PRO A 367 -19.13 14.38 8.42
CA PRO A 367 -18.05 14.45 9.40
C PRO A 367 -17.36 15.84 9.40
N ASN A 368 -16.68 16.19 10.48
CA ASN A 368 -16.10 17.53 10.64
C ASN A 368 -15.08 17.89 9.56
N ASP A 369 -14.24 16.95 9.16
CA ASP A 369 -13.21 17.12 8.13
C ASP A 369 -13.75 16.95 6.71
N ASP A 370 -14.97 16.41 6.55
CA ASP A 370 -15.76 16.30 5.30
C ASP A 370 -14.92 15.95 4.07
N PRO A 371 -14.23 14.79 4.08
CA PRO A 371 -13.30 14.41 3.00
C PRO A 371 -13.99 14.30 1.64
N ASP A 372 -15.25 13.88 1.59
CA ASP A 372 -16.06 13.73 0.37
C ASP A 372 -16.76 15.03 -0.05
N ARG A 373 -16.51 16.15 0.67
CA ARG A 373 -17.14 17.46 0.43
C ARG A 373 -18.68 17.38 0.43
N VAL A 374 -19.23 16.51 1.27
CA VAL A 374 -20.69 16.28 1.37
C VAL A 374 -21.44 17.58 1.65
N ARG A 375 -20.89 18.44 2.55
CA ARG A 375 -21.54 19.73 2.88
C ARG A 375 -21.66 20.66 1.68
N ALA A 376 -20.59 20.78 0.89
CA ALA A 376 -20.62 21.62 -0.30
C ALA A 376 -21.59 21.06 -1.32
N ARG A 377 -21.48 19.78 -1.66
CA ARG A 377 -22.34 19.09 -2.63
C ARG A 377 -23.81 19.12 -2.24
N ALA A 378 -24.15 18.91 -0.97
CA ALA A 378 -25.53 18.97 -0.48
C ALA A 378 -26.14 20.37 -0.58
N ARG A 379 -25.38 21.43 -0.23
CA ARG A 379 -25.82 22.82 -0.40
C ARG A 379 -26.09 23.15 -1.86
N ASP A 380 -25.19 22.77 -2.74
CA ASP A 380 -25.36 22.95 -4.20
C ASP A 380 -26.57 22.17 -4.73
N GLY A 381 -26.81 20.95 -4.23
CA GLY A 381 -27.98 20.14 -4.53
C GLY A 381 -29.29 20.85 -4.14
N ILE A 382 -29.37 21.36 -2.91
CA ILE A 382 -30.53 22.13 -2.42
C ILE A 382 -30.75 23.36 -3.30
N ALA A 383 -29.71 24.12 -3.62
CA ALA A 383 -29.81 25.30 -4.46
C ALA A 383 -30.34 24.97 -5.86
N ARG A 384 -29.80 23.93 -6.52
CA ARG A 384 -30.27 23.44 -7.84
C ARG A 384 -31.74 23.03 -7.82
N VAL A 385 -32.16 22.26 -6.79
CA VAL A 385 -33.55 21.80 -6.67
C VAL A 385 -34.51 22.94 -6.44
N ARG A 386 -34.13 23.98 -5.69
CA ARG A 386 -34.93 25.17 -5.44
C ARG A 386 -35.06 26.08 -6.66
N SER A 387 -34.04 26.16 -7.52
CA SER A 387 -34.03 27.02 -8.70
C SER A 387 -34.82 26.42 -9.90
N ARG A 388 -35.01 25.11 -9.94
CA ARG A 388 -35.87 24.46 -10.94
C ARG A 388 -37.35 24.68 -10.56
N ARG A 389 -37.97 25.71 -11.12
CA ARG A 389 -39.43 26.00 -10.99
C ARG A 389 -40.24 25.15 -11.95
#